data_14696f08495122b8b6019ac9576b8895
#
_entry.id   14696f08495122b8b6019ac9576b8895
#
_cell.length_a   1.000
_cell.length_b   1.000
_cell.length_c   1.000
_cell.angle_alpha   90.00
_cell.angle_beta   90.00
_cell.angle_gamma   90.00
#
_symmetry.space_group_name_H-M   'P 1'
#
loop_
_entity.id
_entity.type
_entity.pdbx_description
1 polymer ?
#
loop_
_entity_poly.entity_id
_entity_poly.type
_entity_poly.pdbx_seq_one_letter_code
_entity_poly.pdbx_strand_id
1 'polypeptide(L)'
;VAQAPLRWLILFGKATTALLAGIALLALLFFLAGWIGSSIPRNGQTPEVADGITIMLETNGTHTGIVMPLVTPEKDWRETFPSAMIHPHGRIPTHVAVGWGEREVFLDVPTWGDLKASTALRIATTGGEPIMRVSHYVRPAPSETHRPVTISREAYARMVEAIEASLPPAKAPREILRGTNPADAYYHALGNYTLAYTCNNWVGDM
;
A
#
# COMPACT_ATOMS: atom_id res chain seq x y z
N VAL A 1 46.47 25.56 -30.51
CA VAL A 1 45.56 26.20 -29.52
C VAL A 1 44.18 25.56 -29.51
N ALA A 2 43.81 24.62 -30.37
CA ALA A 2 42.42 24.07 -30.52
C ALA A 2 42.14 22.78 -29.69
N GLN A 3 43.10 22.27 -28.90
CA GLN A 3 42.93 20.98 -28.21
C GLN A 3 42.25 21.05 -26.83
N ALA A 4 42.17 22.22 -26.20
CA ALA A 4 41.57 22.38 -24.88
C ALA A 4 40.07 22.09 -24.83
N PRO A 5 39.22 22.61 -25.74
CA PRO A 5 37.78 22.36 -25.70
C PRO A 5 37.41 20.90 -25.92
N LEU A 6 38.14 20.18 -26.78
CA LEU A 6 37.88 18.75 -27.06
C LEU A 6 38.17 17.87 -25.84
N ARG A 7 39.22 18.16 -25.07
CA ARG A 7 39.54 17.42 -23.84
C ARG A 7 38.44 17.59 -22.77
N TRP A 8 37.90 18.79 -22.63
CA TRP A 8 36.79 19.07 -21.69
C TRP A 8 35.52 18.35 -22.10
N LEU A 9 35.18 18.31 -23.41
CA LEU A 9 34.02 17.55 -23.92
C LEU A 9 34.17 16.05 -23.65
N ILE A 10 35.35 15.48 -23.85
CA ILE A 10 35.63 14.07 -23.57
C ILE A 10 35.52 13.78 -22.06
N LEU A 11 36.09 14.64 -21.21
CA LEU A 11 36.01 14.47 -19.76
C LEU A 11 34.56 14.59 -19.26
N PHE A 12 33.80 15.57 -19.75
CA PHE A 12 32.39 15.71 -19.43
C PHE A 12 31.59 14.49 -19.88
N GLY A 13 31.80 14.00 -21.10
CA GLY A 13 31.16 12.79 -21.60
C GLY A 13 31.46 11.57 -20.71
N LYS A 14 32.72 11.36 -20.32
CA LYS A 14 33.10 10.27 -19.41
C LYS A 14 32.46 10.42 -18.03
N ALA A 15 32.44 11.63 -17.46
CA ALA A 15 31.81 11.88 -16.16
C ALA A 15 30.29 11.62 -16.21
N THR A 16 29.61 12.08 -17.28
CA THR A 16 28.17 11.81 -17.46
C THR A 16 27.89 10.32 -17.62
N THR A 17 28.69 9.61 -18.42
CA THR A 17 28.54 8.15 -18.60
C THR A 17 28.78 7.41 -17.27
N ALA A 18 29.80 7.79 -16.51
CA ALA A 18 30.05 7.18 -15.20
C ALA A 18 28.92 7.44 -14.19
N LEU A 19 28.36 8.66 -14.20
CA LEU A 19 27.21 9.00 -13.35
C LEU A 19 25.98 8.16 -13.73
N LEU A 20 25.66 8.07 -15.02
CA LEU A 20 24.51 7.28 -15.49
C LEU A 20 24.70 5.78 -15.18
N ALA A 21 25.92 5.25 -15.38
CA ALA A 21 26.24 3.87 -15.03
C ALA A 21 26.11 3.63 -13.51
N GLY A 22 26.54 4.58 -12.69
CA GLY A 22 26.38 4.53 -11.24
C GLY A 22 24.91 4.50 -10.81
N ILE A 23 24.07 5.36 -11.39
CA ILE A 23 22.62 5.38 -11.14
C ILE A 23 21.97 4.06 -11.57
N ALA A 24 22.33 3.55 -12.76
CA ALA A 24 21.80 2.28 -13.23
C ALA A 24 22.19 1.10 -12.35
N LEU A 25 23.44 1.08 -11.85
CA LEU A 25 23.92 0.07 -10.91
C LEU A 25 23.17 0.14 -9.57
N LEU A 26 22.97 1.34 -9.02
CA LEU A 26 22.21 1.53 -7.78
C LEU A 26 20.77 1.07 -7.94
N ALA A 27 20.11 1.39 -9.06
CA ALA A 27 18.78 0.92 -9.36
C ALA A 27 18.74 -0.62 -9.46
N LEU A 28 19.69 -1.24 -10.14
CA LEU A 28 19.80 -2.69 -10.25
C LEU A 28 19.95 -3.35 -8.88
N LEU A 29 20.85 -2.83 -8.05
CA LEU A 29 21.08 -3.34 -6.68
C LEU A 29 19.83 -3.18 -5.81
N PHE A 30 19.11 -2.08 -5.93
CA PHE A 30 17.84 -1.85 -5.23
C PHE A 30 16.79 -2.90 -5.61
N PHE A 31 16.56 -3.12 -6.91
CA PHE A 31 15.61 -4.12 -7.37
C PHE A 31 16.03 -5.54 -7.00
N LEU A 32 17.32 -5.85 -7.07
CA LEU A 32 17.85 -7.15 -6.68
C LEU A 32 17.67 -7.41 -5.18
N ALA A 33 17.95 -6.41 -4.34
CA ALA A 33 17.71 -6.50 -2.90
C ALA A 33 16.23 -6.69 -2.56
N GLY A 34 15.35 -5.95 -3.25
CA GLY A 34 13.89 -6.11 -3.14
C GLY A 34 13.43 -7.50 -3.55
N TRP A 35 13.93 -8.02 -4.67
CA TRP A 35 13.61 -9.37 -5.16
C TRP A 35 14.09 -10.45 -4.20
N ILE A 36 15.32 -10.38 -3.72
CA ILE A 36 15.86 -11.33 -2.73
C ILE A 36 15.04 -11.25 -1.44
N GLY A 37 14.80 -10.03 -0.92
CA GLY A 37 14.05 -9.83 0.31
C GLY A 37 12.62 -10.37 0.25
N SER A 38 11.93 -10.17 -0.88
CA SER A 38 10.57 -10.69 -1.09
C SER A 38 10.52 -12.20 -1.31
N SER A 39 11.64 -12.83 -1.66
CA SER A 39 11.72 -14.28 -1.86
C SER A 39 11.99 -15.06 -0.57
N ILE A 40 12.30 -14.39 0.54
CA ILE A 40 12.57 -15.02 1.84
C ILE A 40 11.25 -15.13 2.62
N PRO A 41 10.69 -16.36 2.81
CA PRO A 41 9.47 -16.52 3.61
C PRO A 41 9.78 -16.21 5.09
N ARG A 42 9.01 -15.32 5.70
CA ARG A 42 9.18 -14.95 7.11
C ARG A 42 8.42 -15.86 8.07
N ASN A 43 7.30 -16.42 7.62
CA ASN A 43 6.40 -17.25 8.44
C ASN A 43 6.08 -18.59 7.76
N GLY A 44 7.09 -19.28 7.23
CA GLY A 44 6.96 -20.48 6.40
C GLY A 44 6.32 -21.70 7.06
N GLN A 45 6.04 -21.69 8.36
CA GLN A 45 5.38 -22.74 9.10
C GLN A 45 4.39 -22.15 10.12
N THR A 46 3.31 -21.55 9.63
CA THR A 46 2.19 -21.21 10.51
C THR A 46 1.33 -22.47 10.66
N PRO A 47 1.14 -23.01 11.87
CA PRO A 47 0.24 -24.14 12.11
C PRO A 47 -1.16 -23.80 11.60
N GLU A 48 -1.88 -24.79 11.07
CA GLU A 48 -3.28 -24.63 10.74
C GLU A 48 -4.07 -24.25 12.00
N VAL A 49 -4.74 -23.09 11.97
CA VAL A 49 -5.43 -22.54 13.13
C VAL A 49 -6.89 -22.97 13.07
N ALA A 50 -7.30 -23.91 13.94
CA ALA A 50 -8.63 -24.50 13.93
C ALA A 50 -9.77 -23.46 14.16
N ASP A 51 -9.55 -22.44 14.99
CA ASP A 51 -10.52 -21.38 15.32
C ASP A 51 -10.04 -19.99 14.88
N GLY A 52 -9.36 -19.93 13.74
CA GLY A 52 -8.81 -18.67 13.21
C GLY A 52 -9.84 -17.82 12.49
N ILE A 53 -9.42 -16.59 12.20
CA ILE A 53 -10.16 -15.64 11.37
C ILE A 53 -9.56 -15.67 9.97
N THR A 54 -10.39 -15.94 8.98
CA THR A 54 -9.97 -15.87 7.57
C THR A 54 -10.04 -14.43 7.10
N ILE A 55 -8.90 -13.90 6.72
CA ILE A 55 -8.73 -12.64 5.99
C ILE A 55 -8.34 -12.95 4.54
N MET A 56 -8.35 -11.95 3.66
CA MET A 56 -7.78 -12.11 2.32
C MET A 56 -6.77 -10.99 2.05
N LEU A 57 -5.68 -11.34 1.39
CA LEU A 57 -4.80 -10.36 0.78
C LEU A 57 -5.35 -10.02 -0.61
N GLU A 58 -5.76 -8.78 -0.82
CA GLU A 58 -6.16 -8.31 -2.15
C GLU A 58 -4.99 -7.64 -2.86
N THR A 59 -4.92 -7.81 -4.18
CA THR A 59 -3.95 -7.10 -5.01
C THR A 59 -4.51 -6.84 -6.40
N ASN A 60 -4.16 -5.69 -6.98
CA ASN A 60 -4.40 -5.39 -8.39
C ASN A 60 -3.09 -5.43 -9.21
N GLY A 61 -2.02 -6.05 -8.65
CA GLY A 61 -0.70 -6.10 -9.25
C GLY A 61 0.21 -4.90 -8.90
N THR A 62 -0.35 -3.81 -8.39
CA THR A 62 0.38 -2.59 -8.05
C THR A 62 0.15 -2.14 -6.60
N HIS A 63 -1.00 -2.45 -6.06
CA HIS A 63 -1.40 -2.14 -4.71
C HIS A 63 -1.84 -3.40 -3.98
N THR A 64 -1.53 -3.48 -2.69
CA THR A 64 -1.94 -4.59 -1.82
C THR A 64 -2.78 -4.03 -0.67
N GLY A 65 -3.84 -4.74 -0.32
CA GLY A 65 -4.73 -4.44 0.79
C GLY A 65 -5.10 -5.69 1.58
N ILE A 66 -5.82 -5.49 2.68
CA ILE A 66 -6.30 -6.57 3.55
C ILE A 66 -7.82 -6.52 3.57
N VAL A 67 -8.45 -7.63 3.21
CA VAL A 67 -9.90 -7.83 3.30
C VAL A 67 -10.22 -8.65 4.55
N MET A 68 -11.09 -8.12 5.39
CA MET A 68 -11.43 -8.72 6.68
C MET A 68 -12.94 -8.88 6.82
N PRO A 69 -13.43 -9.82 7.62
CA PRO A 69 -14.83 -9.83 8.03
C PRO A 69 -15.22 -8.48 8.63
N LEU A 70 -16.40 -7.94 8.24
CA LEU A 70 -16.85 -6.63 8.69
C LEU A 70 -17.10 -6.57 10.20
N VAL A 71 -17.54 -7.70 10.76
CA VAL A 71 -17.79 -7.87 12.20
C VAL A 71 -17.24 -9.19 12.68
N THR A 72 -16.44 -9.14 13.71
CA THR A 72 -15.93 -10.29 14.48
C THR A 72 -16.10 -10.01 15.97
N PRO A 73 -15.94 -10.99 16.87
CA PRO A 73 -15.89 -10.71 18.29
C PRO A 73 -14.78 -9.72 18.71
N GLU A 74 -13.69 -9.68 17.98
CA GLU A 74 -12.53 -8.82 18.25
C GLU A 74 -12.73 -7.39 17.73
N LYS A 75 -13.53 -7.21 16.65
CA LYS A 75 -13.69 -5.91 16.00
C LYS A 75 -15.00 -5.78 15.21
N ASP A 76 -15.70 -4.68 15.40
CA ASP A 76 -16.74 -4.16 14.52
C ASP A 76 -16.19 -2.98 13.72
N TRP A 77 -15.87 -3.23 12.45
CA TRP A 77 -15.29 -2.21 11.56
C TRP A 77 -16.29 -1.11 11.17
N ARG A 78 -17.60 -1.32 11.37
CA ARG A 78 -18.63 -0.31 11.10
C ARG A 78 -18.47 0.92 12.01
N GLU A 79 -17.90 0.73 13.19
CA GLU A 79 -17.59 1.82 14.13
C GLU A 79 -16.41 2.67 13.66
N THR A 80 -15.42 2.02 13.03
CA THR A 80 -14.22 2.70 12.52
C THR A 80 -14.47 3.33 11.14
N PHE A 81 -15.21 2.64 10.26
CA PHE A 81 -15.48 3.02 8.88
C PHE A 81 -16.99 3.01 8.54
N PRO A 82 -17.78 3.93 9.08
CA PRO A 82 -19.24 3.90 8.91
C PRO A 82 -19.73 4.25 7.50
N SER A 83 -18.90 4.85 6.67
CA SER A 83 -19.32 5.57 5.47
C SER A 83 -19.69 4.70 4.28
N ALA A 84 -19.45 3.42 4.31
CA ALA A 84 -19.70 2.54 3.16
C ALA A 84 -20.60 1.36 3.52
N MET A 85 -21.56 1.58 4.43
CA MET A 85 -22.48 0.54 4.90
C MET A 85 -23.53 0.12 3.87
N ILE A 86 -23.72 0.90 2.80
CA ILE A 86 -24.72 0.62 1.77
C ILE A 86 -24.00 0.38 0.45
N HIS A 87 -23.97 -0.88 0.03
CA HIS A 87 -23.51 -1.21 -1.32
C HIS A 87 -24.46 -0.61 -2.37
N PRO A 88 -23.97 -0.10 -3.54
CA PRO A 88 -24.80 0.53 -4.57
C PRO A 88 -26.02 -0.27 -5.02
N HIS A 89 -26.05 -1.58 -4.78
CA HIS A 89 -27.18 -2.46 -5.12
C HIS A 89 -28.02 -2.89 -3.90
N GLY A 90 -28.00 -2.15 -2.80
CA GLY A 90 -28.79 -2.44 -1.61
C GLY A 90 -28.38 -3.70 -0.84
N ARG A 91 -27.24 -4.31 -1.17
CA ARG A 91 -26.74 -5.48 -0.45
C ARG A 91 -25.92 -5.05 0.76
N ILE A 92 -26.09 -5.78 1.87
CA ILE A 92 -25.36 -5.51 3.10
C ILE A 92 -23.91 -6.05 2.95
N PRO A 93 -22.88 -5.23 3.13
CA PRO A 93 -21.50 -5.69 3.13
C PRO A 93 -21.24 -6.73 4.23
N THR A 94 -20.40 -7.70 3.91
CA THR A 94 -19.96 -8.73 4.86
C THR A 94 -18.47 -8.60 5.20
N HIS A 95 -17.71 -7.85 4.38
CA HIS A 95 -16.27 -7.65 4.55
C HIS A 95 -15.92 -6.18 4.29
N VAL A 96 -14.85 -5.76 4.91
CA VAL A 96 -14.17 -4.49 4.68
C VAL A 96 -12.76 -4.77 4.16
N ALA A 97 -12.36 -4.02 3.16
CA ALA A 97 -10.98 -3.99 2.68
C ALA A 97 -10.32 -2.68 3.08
N VAL A 98 -9.11 -2.74 3.57
CA VAL A 98 -8.28 -1.58 3.88
C VAL A 98 -6.97 -1.64 3.13
N GLY A 99 -6.54 -0.50 2.63
CA GLY A 99 -5.25 -0.34 1.96
C GLY A 99 -4.64 0.99 2.33
N TRP A 100 -3.37 1.00 2.71
CA TRP A 100 -2.61 2.19 3.04
C TRP A 100 -1.75 2.61 1.85
N GLY A 101 -1.75 3.88 1.49
CA GLY A 101 -0.99 4.31 0.32
C GLY A 101 -0.86 5.83 0.22
N GLU A 102 -0.11 6.29 -0.77
CA GLU A 102 0.17 7.70 -0.97
C GLU A 102 -1.07 8.45 -1.49
N ARG A 103 -1.35 9.60 -0.89
CA ARG A 103 -2.57 10.38 -1.08
C ARG A 103 -2.83 10.79 -2.53
N GLU A 104 -1.85 11.45 -3.18
CA GLU A 104 -2.03 11.93 -4.56
C GLU A 104 -2.19 10.76 -5.53
N VAL A 105 -1.47 9.65 -5.29
CA VAL A 105 -1.59 8.43 -6.09
C VAL A 105 -2.99 7.84 -6.00
N PHE A 106 -3.58 7.75 -4.81
CA PHE A 106 -4.92 7.21 -4.65
C PHE A 106 -6.04 8.14 -5.14
N LEU A 107 -5.89 9.45 -4.96
CA LEU A 107 -6.97 10.38 -5.24
C LEU A 107 -6.95 10.90 -6.69
N ASP A 108 -5.77 11.06 -7.29
CA ASP A 108 -5.57 11.84 -8.50
C ASP A 108 -4.89 11.07 -9.64
N VAL A 109 -4.40 9.83 -9.42
CA VAL A 109 -3.65 9.04 -10.41
C VAL A 109 -4.43 7.78 -10.78
N PRO A 110 -5.37 7.85 -11.75
CA PRO A 110 -6.15 6.69 -12.18
C PRO A 110 -5.29 5.61 -12.84
N THR A 111 -4.24 6.00 -13.55
CA THR A 111 -3.28 5.09 -14.18
C THR A 111 -1.85 5.55 -13.96
N TRP A 112 -0.89 4.64 -14.03
CA TRP A 112 0.53 4.99 -13.89
C TRP A 112 1.03 6.04 -14.89
N GLY A 113 0.38 6.15 -16.05
CA GLY A 113 0.68 7.19 -17.04
C GLY A 113 0.33 8.61 -16.57
N ASP A 114 -0.57 8.73 -15.61
CA ASP A 114 -1.02 10.01 -15.05
C ASP A 114 -0.13 10.48 -13.89
N LEU A 115 0.83 9.65 -13.44
CA LEU A 115 1.74 9.98 -12.35
C LEU A 115 2.70 11.11 -12.77
N LYS A 116 2.59 12.25 -12.10
CA LYS A 116 3.48 13.39 -12.36
C LYS A 116 4.91 13.09 -11.89
N ALA A 117 5.89 13.51 -12.69
CA ALA A 117 7.31 13.36 -12.32
C ALA A 117 7.65 14.06 -10.99
N SER A 118 6.99 15.19 -10.67
CA SER A 118 7.14 15.89 -9.38
C SER A 118 6.68 15.04 -8.20
N THR A 119 5.56 14.34 -8.33
CA THR A 119 5.03 13.42 -7.30
C THR A 119 5.97 12.25 -7.10
N ALA A 120 6.43 11.62 -8.19
CA ALA A 120 7.40 10.55 -8.12
C ALA A 120 8.72 10.99 -7.46
N LEU A 121 9.23 12.17 -7.80
CA LEU A 121 10.44 12.73 -7.18
C LEU A 121 10.23 13.03 -5.68
N ARG A 122 9.08 13.59 -5.30
CA ARG A 122 8.73 13.85 -3.91
C ARG A 122 8.70 12.55 -3.10
N ILE A 123 8.01 11.52 -3.59
CA ILE A 123 7.96 10.20 -2.94
C ILE A 123 9.37 9.61 -2.79
N ALA A 124 10.21 9.78 -3.81
CA ALA A 124 11.58 9.26 -3.82
C ALA A 124 12.52 10.00 -2.85
N THR A 125 12.26 11.26 -2.52
CA THR A 125 13.18 12.10 -1.73
C THR A 125 12.67 12.40 -0.33
N THR A 126 11.45 12.93 -0.19
CA THR A 126 10.87 13.38 1.08
C THR A 126 9.72 12.52 1.57
N GLY A 127 9.19 11.68 0.70
CA GLY A 127 8.00 10.87 0.96
C GLY A 127 6.71 11.60 0.63
N GLY A 128 5.57 10.95 0.89
CA GLY A 128 4.22 11.44 0.67
C GLY A 128 3.31 11.23 1.87
N GLU A 129 2.25 12.05 1.95
CA GLU A 129 1.20 11.89 2.94
C GLU A 129 0.43 10.59 2.67
N PRO A 130 0.31 9.66 3.64
CA PRO A 130 -0.48 8.47 3.43
C PRO A 130 -1.97 8.73 3.69
N ILE A 131 -2.81 7.94 3.01
CA ILE A 131 -4.23 7.80 3.31
C ILE A 131 -4.62 6.32 3.36
N MET A 132 -5.73 6.05 4.05
CA MET A 132 -6.35 4.74 4.13
C MET A 132 -7.51 4.67 3.14
N ARG A 133 -7.38 3.81 2.13
CA ARG A 133 -8.50 3.44 1.25
C ARG A 133 -9.32 2.37 1.94
N VAL A 134 -10.65 2.51 1.92
CA VAL A 134 -11.60 1.56 2.49
C VAL A 134 -12.64 1.19 1.45
N SER A 135 -12.78 -0.10 1.18
CA SER A 135 -13.80 -0.66 0.29
C SER A 135 -14.64 -1.67 1.05
N HIS A 136 -15.89 -1.87 0.62
CA HIS A 136 -16.79 -2.85 1.24
C HIS A 136 -17.20 -3.90 0.23
N TYR A 137 -17.11 -5.16 0.63
CA TYR A 137 -17.43 -6.31 -0.20
C TYR A 137 -18.60 -7.13 0.34
N VAL A 138 -19.34 -7.75 -0.56
CA VAL A 138 -20.40 -8.71 -0.24
C VAL A 138 -19.90 -10.10 -0.61
N ARG A 139 -19.47 -10.88 0.40
CA ARG A 139 -18.99 -12.26 0.23
C ARG A 139 -17.93 -12.37 -0.87
N PRO A 140 -16.78 -11.71 -0.72
CA PRO A 140 -15.69 -11.85 -1.67
C PRO A 140 -15.28 -13.32 -1.77
N ALA A 141 -15.04 -13.79 -3.00
CA ALA A 141 -14.58 -15.15 -3.24
C ALA A 141 -13.06 -15.18 -3.43
N PRO A 142 -12.39 -16.25 -3.01
CA PRO A 142 -11.00 -16.48 -3.34
C PRO A 142 -10.74 -16.41 -4.85
N SER A 143 -9.65 -15.76 -5.23
CA SER A 143 -9.24 -15.58 -6.63
C SER A 143 -7.73 -15.34 -6.71
N GLU A 144 -7.20 -15.13 -7.91
CA GLU A 144 -5.81 -14.71 -8.08
C GLU A 144 -5.52 -13.35 -7.42
N THR A 145 -6.54 -12.48 -7.35
CA THR A 145 -6.45 -11.14 -6.74
C THR A 145 -6.93 -11.09 -5.29
N HIS A 146 -7.53 -12.16 -4.77
CA HIS A 146 -8.01 -12.27 -3.39
C HIS A 146 -7.57 -13.60 -2.79
N ARG A 147 -6.44 -13.60 -2.10
CA ARG A 147 -5.86 -14.82 -1.52
C ARG A 147 -6.22 -14.96 -0.05
N PRO A 148 -6.98 -16.00 0.35
CA PRO A 148 -7.35 -16.20 1.73
C PRO A 148 -6.15 -16.66 2.57
N VAL A 149 -6.09 -16.16 3.80
CA VAL A 149 -5.15 -16.55 4.85
C VAL A 149 -5.92 -16.65 6.16
N THR A 150 -5.80 -17.77 6.86
CA THR A 150 -6.40 -17.93 8.19
C THR A 150 -5.34 -17.64 9.25
N ILE A 151 -5.62 -16.68 10.12
CA ILE A 151 -4.74 -16.24 11.21
C ILE A 151 -5.42 -16.48 12.57
N SER A 152 -4.62 -16.62 13.63
CA SER A 152 -5.19 -16.78 14.97
C SER A 152 -5.95 -15.52 15.42
N ARG A 153 -6.86 -15.66 16.38
CA ARG A 153 -7.61 -14.53 16.95
C ARG A 153 -6.68 -13.48 17.57
N GLU A 154 -5.60 -13.91 18.22
CA GLU A 154 -4.60 -13.02 18.80
C GLU A 154 -3.81 -12.29 17.70
N ALA A 155 -3.49 -12.95 16.58
CA ALA A 155 -2.85 -12.29 15.46
C ALA A 155 -3.80 -11.29 14.81
N TYR A 156 -5.09 -11.64 14.66
CA TYR A 156 -6.10 -10.73 14.16
C TYR A 156 -6.28 -9.51 15.08
N ALA A 157 -6.33 -9.69 16.40
CA ALA A 157 -6.43 -8.58 17.35
C ALA A 157 -5.23 -7.62 17.24
N ARG A 158 -3.99 -8.15 17.14
CA ARG A 158 -2.80 -7.30 16.90
C ARG A 158 -2.86 -6.55 15.57
N MET A 159 -3.33 -7.20 14.51
CA MET A 159 -3.54 -6.57 13.21
C MET A 159 -4.58 -5.44 13.29
N VAL A 160 -5.69 -5.63 14.01
CA VAL A 160 -6.69 -4.59 14.28
C VAL A 160 -6.04 -3.39 14.96
N GLU A 161 -5.26 -3.60 16.04
CA GLU A 161 -4.54 -2.54 16.74
C GLU A 161 -3.57 -1.79 15.81
N ALA A 162 -2.83 -2.51 14.96
CA ALA A 162 -1.88 -1.91 14.03
C ALA A 162 -2.59 -1.07 12.94
N ILE A 163 -3.73 -1.54 12.42
CA ILE A 163 -4.55 -0.78 11.47
C ILE A 163 -5.10 0.48 12.15
N GLU A 164 -5.64 0.38 13.37
CA GLU A 164 -6.15 1.54 14.10
C GLU A 164 -5.04 2.53 14.47
N ALA A 165 -3.85 2.06 14.82
CA ALA A 165 -2.68 2.90 15.05
C ALA A 165 -2.19 3.63 13.79
N SER A 166 -2.55 3.14 12.59
CA SER A 166 -2.27 3.82 11.33
C SER A 166 -3.27 4.96 11.03
N LEU A 167 -4.28 5.17 11.88
CA LEU A 167 -5.30 6.21 11.72
C LEU A 167 -5.12 7.31 12.78
N PRO A 168 -5.41 8.59 12.45
CA PRO A 168 -5.47 9.64 13.44
C PRO A 168 -6.46 9.31 14.56
N PRO A 169 -6.22 9.75 15.80
CA PRO A 169 -7.17 9.57 16.90
C PRO A 169 -8.57 10.07 16.52
N ALA A 170 -9.59 9.25 16.70
CA ALA A 170 -10.97 9.63 16.41
C ALA A 170 -11.50 10.59 17.46
N LYS A 171 -11.72 11.87 17.10
CA LYS A 171 -12.39 12.87 17.95
C LYS A 171 -13.84 13.10 17.51
N ALA A 172 -14.22 12.63 16.34
CA ALA A 172 -15.52 12.80 15.68
C ALA A 172 -15.62 11.78 14.53
N PRO A 173 -16.74 11.71 13.79
CA PRO A 173 -16.75 10.97 12.53
C PRO A 173 -15.57 11.38 11.66
N ARG A 174 -14.84 10.39 11.16
CA ARG A 174 -13.64 10.65 10.34
C ARG A 174 -14.04 11.35 9.05
N GLU A 175 -13.28 12.35 8.65
CA GLU A 175 -13.44 13.00 7.36
C GLU A 175 -13.18 12.00 6.23
N ILE A 176 -14.06 11.99 5.23
CA ILE A 176 -13.95 11.18 4.02
C ILE A 176 -13.41 12.04 2.90
N LEU A 177 -12.25 11.67 2.39
CA LEU A 177 -11.68 12.29 1.21
C LEU A 177 -12.33 11.69 -0.05
N ARG A 178 -12.53 12.53 -1.06
CA ARG A 178 -13.04 12.06 -2.36
C ARG A 178 -11.89 11.54 -3.20
N GLY A 179 -12.04 10.35 -3.77
CA GLY A 179 -11.08 9.74 -4.68
C GLY A 179 -11.68 9.43 -6.03
N THR A 180 -10.90 8.80 -6.89
CA THR A 180 -11.27 8.46 -8.27
C THR A 180 -12.36 7.40 -8.34
N ASN A 181 -12.44 6.51 -7.36
CA ASN A 181 -13.45 5.46 -7.30
C ASN A 181 -14.57 5.83 -6.31
N PRO A 182 -15.80 6.06 -6.76
CA PRO A 182 -16.92 6.43 -5.88
C PRO A 182 -17.38 5.30 -4.94
N ALA A 183 -16.97 4.05 -5.19
CA ALA A 183 -17.26 2.92 -4.31
C ALA A 183 -16.31 2.82 -3.11
N ASP A 184 -15.23 3.58 -3.11
CA ASP A 184 -14.23 3.60 -2.05
C ASP A 184 -14.40 4.84 -1.18
N ALA A 185 -14.12 4.69 0.12
CA ALA A 185 -13.95 5.79 1.04
C ALA A 185 -12.46 5.95 1.36
N TYR A 186 -12.02 7.19 1.50
CA TYR A 186 -10.62 7.48 1.81
C TYR A 186 -10.54 8.30 3.09
N TYR A 187 -9.62 7.94 3.97
CA TYR A 187 -9.43 8.57 5.27
C TYR A 187 -7.98 9.01 5.42
N HIS A 188 -7.74 10.06 6.19
CA HIS A 188 -6.38 10.41 6.59
C HIS A 188 -5.73 9.23 7.33
N ALA A 189 -4.45 9.01 7.09
CA ALA A 189 -3.66 8.00 7.76
C ALA A 189 -2.36 8.60 8.32
N LEU A 190 -1.75 7.91 9.27
CA LEU A 190 -0.48 8.28 9.88
C LEU A 190 0.67 7.59 9.16
N GLY A 191 1.85 8.19 9.27
CA GLY A 191 3.09 7.67 8.69
C GLY A 191 3.66 8.56 7.59
N ASN A 192 4.56 8.00 6.79
CA ASN A 192 5.15 8.65 5.63
C ASN A 192 5.36 7.60 4.53
N TYR A 193 4.73 7.78 3.38
CA TYR A 193 4.87 6.89 2.24
C TYR A 193 6.16 7.20 1.49
N THR A 194 7.04 6.22 1.30
CA THR A 194 8.32 6.38 0.62
C THR A 194 8.60 5.21 -0.32
N LEU A 195 9.65 5.28 -1.14
CA LEU A 195 10.10 4.12 -1.92
C LEU A 195 10.56 2.94 -1.06
N ALA A 196 11.01 3.20 0.17
CA ALA A 196 11.45 2.17 1.11
C ALA A 196 10.32 1.63 1.99
N TYR A 197 9.19 2.36 2.08
CA TYR A 197 8.02 1.95 2.86
C TYR A 197 6.75 2.23 2.09
N THR A 198 6.24 1.23 1.42
CA THR A 198 5.09 1.27 0.52
C THR A 198 3.89 0.53 1.12
N CYS A 199 2.77 0.45 0.38
CA CYS A 199 1.61 -0.36 0.75
C CYS A 199 1.98 -1.83 1.03
N ASN A 200 2.92 -2.40 0.27
CA ASN A 200 3.34 -3.79 0.47
C ASN A 200 4.09 -3.98 1.79
N ASN A 201 4.93 -3.00 2.19
CA ASN A 201 5.60 -3.04 3.49
C ASN A 201 4.57 -2.91 4.62
N TRP A 202 3.62 -1.96 4.49
CA TRP A 202 2.57 -1.75 5.47
C TRP A 202 1.73 -3.02 5.68
N VAL A 203 1.29 -3.68 4.60
CA VAL A 203 0.57 -4.97 4.69
C VAL A 203 1.46 -6.09 5.27
N GLY A 204 2.76 -6.07 4.97
CA GLY A 204 3.71 -7.06 5.47
C GLY A 204 4.03 -6.93 6.96
N ASP A 205 3.78 -5.76 7.55
CA ASP A 205 3.99 -5.48 8.97
C ASP A 205 2.74 -5.83 9.83
N MET A 206 1.57 -6.06 9.20
CA MET A 206 0.31 -6.48 9.83
C MET A 206 0.33 -7.96 10.20
#